data_9ae67240971dd53dc7e3af65ba6ed9ef
#
_entry.id   9ae67240971dd53dc7e3af65ba6ed9ef
#
_cell.length_a   1.000
_cell.length_b   1.000
_cell.length_c   1.000
_cell.angle_alpha   90.00
_cell.angle_beta   90.00
_cell.angle_gamma   90.00
#
_symmetry.space_group_name_H-M   'P 1'
#
loop_
_entity.id
_entity.type
_entity.pdbx_description
1 polymer ?
#
loop_
_entity_poly.entity_id
_entity_poly.type
_entity_poly.pdbx_seq_one_letter_code
_entity_poly.pdbx_strand_id
1 'polypeptide(L)'
;MITVQDISNYLEAFAPAILAEEWDNVGLLVGNPDQPVDRLMTCLTITPESAREAIDRNAEMIVTHHPLPFRPLKRLTTTDTASRLLLQLIEAKVAIHSPHTAFDSAAAGINQQLAE
;
A
#
# COMPACT_ATOMS: atom_id res chain seq x y z
N MET A 1 -11.42 2.18 -17.67
CA MET A 1 -10.57 2.94 -16.72
C MET A 1 -10.11 2.03 -15.59
N ILE A 2 -8.82 2.02 -15.29
CA ILE A 2 -8.27 1.18 -14.23
C ILE A 2 -8.60 1.79 -12.87
N THR A 3 -9.08 0.96 -11.95
CA THR A 3 -9.42 1.41 -10.60
C THR A 3 -8.46 0.83 -9.56
N VAL A 4 -8.53 1.35 -8.34
CA VAL A 4 -7.79 0.80 -7.20
C VAL A 4 -8.08 -0.70 -7.06
N GLN A 5 -9.35 -1.12 -7.20
CA GLN A 5 -9.72 -2.53 -7.09
C GLN A 5 -9.06 -3.39 -8.17
N ASP A 6 -8.97 -2.86 -9.40
CA ASP A 6 -8.32 -3.60 -10.49
C ASP A 6 -6.86 -3.87 -10.18
N ILE A 7 -6.15 -2.88 -9.66
CA ILE A 7 -4.75 -3.02 -9.28
C ILE A 7 -4.61 -3.98 -8.10
N SER A 8 -5.48 -3.86 -7.09
CA SER A 8 -5.47 -4.76 -5.94
C SER A 8 -5.74 -6.20 -6.36
N ASN A 9 -6.66 -6.42 -7.28
CA ASN A 9 -6.94 -7.77 -7.80
C ASN A 9 -5.74 -8.36 -8.52
N TYR A 10 -5.04 -7.55 -9.30
CA TYR A 10 -3.83 -7.99 -10.00
C TYR A 10 -2.75 -8.40 -9.00
N LEU A 11 -2.52 -7.57 -7.99
CA LEU A 11 -1.51 -7.85 -6.96
C LEU A 11 -1.90 -9.06 -6.11
N GLU A 12 -3.17 -9.22 -5.80
CA GLU A 12 -3.69 -10.38 -5.06
C GLU A 12 -3.46 -11.68 -5.84
N ALA A 13 -3.65 -11.64 -7.17
CA ALA A 13 -3.38 -12.82 -8.01
C ALA A 13 -1.90 -13.18 -8.04
N PHE A 14 -1.03 -12.16 -7.98
CA PHE A 14 0.43 -12.35 -7.97
C PHE A 14 0.93 -12.83 -6.60
N ALA A 15 0.41 -12.25 -5.52
CA ALA A 15 0.82 -12.53 -4.14
C ALA A 15 -0.43 -12.60 -3.24
N PRO A 16 -1.16 -13.74 -3.25
CA PRO A 16 -2.41 -13.85 -2.49
C PRO A 16 -2.21 -13.61 -1.00
N ALA A 17 -3.16 -12.92 -0.38
CA ALA A 17 -3.11 -12.58 1.04
C ALA A 17 -3.06 -13.83 1.94
N ILE A 18 -3.57 -14.96 1.45
CA ILE A 18 -3.54 -16.22 2.19
C ILE A 18 -2.11 -16.69 2.47
N LEU A 19 -1.13 -16.19 1.71
CA LEU A 19 0.28 -16.50 1.93
C LEU A 19 0.95 -15.62 2.97
N ALA A 20 0.25 -14.58 3.44
CA ALA A 20 0.81 -13.66 4.44
C ALA A 20 0.82 -14.31 5.82
N GLU A 21 1.75 -13.83 6.66
CA GLU A 21 1.76 -14.21 8.07
C GLU A 21 0.51 -13.65 8.76
N GLU A 22 0.03 -14.38 9.79
CA GLU A 22 -1.20 -14.02 10.47
C GLU A 22 -1.16 -12.62 11.12
N TRP A 23 0.02 -12.20 11.58
CA TRP A 23 0.22 -10.91 12.22
C TRP A 23 0.38 -9.75 11.23
N ASP A 24 0.49 -10.06 9.95
CA ASP A 24 0.79 -9.05 8.92
C ASP A 24 -0.50 -8.42 8.39
N ASN A 25 -0.40 -7.13 8.06
CA ASN A 25 -1.50 -6.39 7.48
C ASN A 25 -1.25 -6.21 5.99
N VAL A 26 -1.95 -6.97 5.16
CA VAL A 26 -1.72 -7.01 3.71
C VAL A 26 -3.01 -6.75 2.95
N GLY A 27 -2.86 -6.39 1.68
CA GLY A 27 -3.96 -6.12 0.77
C GLY A 27 -4.22 -4.63 0.64
N LEU A 28 -5.45 -4.28 0.27
CA LEU A 28 -5.87 -2.88 0.20
C LEU A 28 -6.17 -2.39 1.61
N LEU A 29 -5.31 -1.52 2.12
CA LEU A 29 -5.38 -1.07 3.51
C LEU A 29 -6.15 0.24 3.66
N VAL A 30 -6.05 1.12 2.68
CA VAL A 30 -6.63 2.47 2.75
C VAL A 30 -7.15 2.84 1.37
N GLY A 31 -8.33 3.44 1.32
CA GLY A 31 -8.83 4.07 0.12
C GLY A 31 -10.11 3.49 -0.42
N ASN A 32 -10.56 4.06 -1.53
CA ASN A 32 -11.79 3.68 -2.19
C ASN A 32 -11.48 2.73 -3.35
N PRO A 33 -11.97 1.46 -3.31
CA PRO A 33 -11.70 0.50 -4.39
C PRO A 33 -12.18 0.96 -5.77
N ASP A 34 -13.20 1.79 -5.81
CA ASP A 34 -13.79 2.26 -7.07
C ASP A 34 -13.08 3.46 -7.67
N GLN A 35 -12.08 4.01 -6.98
CA GLN A 35 -11.38 5.20 -7.45
C GLN A 35 -10.54 4.88 -8.69
N PRO A 36 -10.66 5.70 -9.76
CA PRO A 36 -9.78 5.56 -10.93
C PRO A 36 -8.33 5.88 -10.58
N VAL A 37 -7.39 5.17 -11.22
CA VAL A 37 -5.97 5.37 -11.00
C VAL A 37 -5.30 5.67 -12.34
N ASP A 38 -4.73 6.87 -12.47
CA ASP A 38 -3.89 7.25 -13.60
C ASP A 38 -2.41 7.16 -13.22
N ARG A 39 -2.09 7.44 -11.96
CA ARG A 39 -0.72 7.45 -11.48
C ARG A 39 -0.58 6.56 -10.25
N LEU A 40 0.34 5.63 -10.34
CA LEU A 40 0.67 4.68 -9.28
C LEU A 40 2.10 4.91 -8.84
N MET A 41 2.32 4.96 -7.54
CA MET A 41 3.65 5.06 -6.97
C MET A 41 3.98 3.78 -6.19
N THR A 42 5.22 3.31 -6.31
CA THR A 42 5.70 2.17 -5.53
C THR A 42 6.82 2.63 -4.61
N CYS A 43 6.87 2.04 -3.42
CA CYS A 43 7.95 2.34 -2.49
C CYS A 43 8.13 1.16 -1.52
N LEU A 44 9.28 1.13 -0.85
CA LEU A 44 9.54 0.12 0.17
C LEU A 44 8.78 0.46 1.45
N THR A 45 8.83 1.70 1.87
CA THR A 45 8.20 2.20 3.09
C THR A 45 7.60 3.57 2.82
N ILE A 46 6.40 3.82 3.36
CA ILE A 46 5.82 5.17 3.29
C ILE A 46 6.46 6.01 4.39
N THR A 47 7.18 7.03 3.95
CA THR A 47 7.85 8.01 4.82
C THR A 47 7.22 9.38 4.56
N PRO A 48 7.53 10.40 5.38
CA PRO A 48 7.08 11.77 5.07
C PRO A 48 7.49 12.22 3.67
N GLU A 49 8.69 11.86 3.23
CA GLU A 49 9.17 12.22 1.89
C GLU A 49 8.39 11.49 0.79
N SER A 50 8.20 10.18 0.92
CA SER A 50 7.48 9.42 -0.11
C SER A 50 6.00 9.79 -0.16
N ALA A 51 5.37 10.04 0.99
CA ALA A 51 3.99 10.51 1.03
C ALA A 51 3.85 11.86 0.33
N ARG A 52 4.77 12.78 0.60
CA ARG A 52 4.79 14.08 -0.04
C ARG A 52 4.96 13.98 -1.54
N GLU A 53 5.88 13.12 -1.99
CA GLU A 53 6.08 12.90 -3.41
C GLU A 53 4.82 12.37 -4.09
N ALA A 54 4.14 11.42 -3.48
CA ALA A 54 2.89 10.89 -4.02
C ALA A 54 1.84 11.99 -4.17
N ILE A 55 1.70 12.82 -3.15
CA ILE A 55 0.73 13.92 -3.17
C ILE A 55 1.12 14.97 -4.24
N ASP A 56 2.38 15.36 -4.28
CA ASP A 56 2.87 16.37 -5.22
C ASP A 56 2.76 15.91 -6.67
N ARG A 57 2.89 14.62 -6.92
CA ARG A 57 2.76 14.04 -8.26
C ARG A 57 1.34 13.61 -8.59
N ASN A 58 0.39 13.86 -7.71
CA ASN A 58 -1.02 13.52 -7.89
C ASN A 58 -1.23 12.01 -8.11
N ALA A 59 -0.49 11.18 -7.40
CA ALA A 59 -0.71 9.74 -7.42
C ALA A 59 -2.03 9.42 -6.71
N GLU A 60 -2.80 8.50 -7.27
CA GLU A 60 -4.05 8.04 -6.66
C GLU A 60 -3.86 6.79 -5.81
N MET A 61 -2.71 6.13 -5.94
CA MET A 61 -2.45 4.88 -5.22
C MET A 61 -0.96 4.72 -4.96
N ILE A 62 -0.63 4.17 -3.80
CA ILE A 62 0.72 3.75 -3.44
C ILE A 62 0.69 2.24 -3.19
N VAL A 63 1.63 1.53 -3.81
CA VAL A 63 1.92 0.13 -3.47
C VAL A 63 3.21 0.13 -2.68
N THR A 64 3.14 -0.31 -1.42
CA THR A 64 4.28 -0.27 -0.51
C THR A 64 4.57 -1.67 0.05
N HIS A 65 5.84 -2.01 0.17
CA HIS A 65 6.23 -3.31 0.74
C HIS A 65 5.88 -3.37 2.23
N HIS A 66 6.20 -2.34 3.00
CA HIS A 66 5.86 -2.27 4.41
C HIS A 66 4.50 -1.60 4.59
N PRO A 67 3.53 -2.26 5.27
CA PRO A 67 2.18 -1.73 5.36
C PRO A 67 2.10 -0.44 6.20
N LEU A 68 1.15 0.42 5.83
CA LEU A 68 0.75 1.57 6.61
C LEU A 68 -0.78 1.61 6.58
N PRO A 69 -1.48 1.36 7.69
CA PRO A 69 -0.94 1.05 9.00
C PRO A 69 -0.47 -0.41 9.11
N PHE A 70 0.59 -0.65 9.86
CA PHE A 70 1.07 -2.00 10.12
C PHE A 70 0.16 -2.72 11.12
N ARG A 71 -0.33 -1.99 12.12
CA ARG A 71 -1.22 -2.51 13.16
C ARG A 71 -2.55 -1.76 13.18
N PRO A 72 -3.63 -2.39 13.66
CA PRO A 72 -4.89 -1.68 13.82
C PRO A 72 -4.71 -0.42 14.68
N LEU A 73 -5.35 0.66 14.24
CA LEU A 73 -5.27 1.95 14.93
C LEU A 73 -6.55 2.23 15.67
N LYS A 74 -6.42 2.67 16.92
CA LYS A 74 -7.58 3.10 17.71
C LYS A 74 -7.93 4.56 17.45
N ARG A 75 -6.97 5.34 16.96
CA ARG A 75 -7.12 6.78 16.73
C ARG A 75 -6.33 7.21 15.51
N LEU A 76 -6.86 8.20 14.82
CA LEU A 76 -6.17 8.88 13.73
C LEU A 76 -6.05 10.35 14.11
N THR A 77 -4.88 10.73 14.60
CA THR A 77 -4.60 12.11 15.01
C THR A 77 -3.23 12.52 14.50
N THR A 78 -2.90 13.79 14.60
CA THR A 78 -1.58 14.28 14.15
C THR A 78 -0.50 14.09 15.19
N THR A 79 -0.77 13.37 16.28
CA THR A 79 0.16 13.23 17.39
C THR A 79 1.29 12.23 17.11
N ASP A 80 1.10 11.27 16.21
CA ASP A 80 2.17 10.36 15.81
C ASP A 80 2.36 10.38 14.30
N THR A 81 3.54 9.91 13.85
CA THR A 81 3.92 9.99 12.45
C THR A 81 3.02 9.13 11.55
N ALA A 82 2.72 7.91 11.94
CA ALA A 82 1.91 6.99 11.13
C ALA A 82 0.51 7.56 10.90
N SER A 83 -0.15 8.03 11.96
CA SER A 83 -1.49 8.62 11.84
C SER A 83 -1.47 9.88 11.00
N ARG A 84 -0.45 10.72 11.17
CA ARG A 84 -0.31 11.94 10.38
C ARG A 84 -0.17 11.65 8.91
N LEU A 85 0.67 10.67 8.54
CA LEU A 85 0.84 10.25 7.16
C LEU A 85 -0.44 9.69 6.57
N LEU A 86 -1.17 8.87 7.33
CA LEU A 86 -2.45 8.32 6.90
C LEU A 86 -3.47 9.43 6.64
N LEU A 87 -3.57 10.40 7.55
CA LEU A 87 -4.49 11.52 7.38
C LEU A 87 -4.17 12.33 6.13
N GLN A 88 -2.88 12.60 5.87
CA GLN A 88 -2.45 13.31 4.68
C GLN A 88 -2.84 12.56 3.41
N LEU A 89 -2.59 11.25 3.37
CA LEU A 89 -2.88 10.44 2.20
C LEU A 89 -4.38 10.27 1.98
N ILE A 90 -5.16 10.08 3.05
CA ILE A 90 -6.61 9.99 2.96
C ILE A 90 -7.19 11.30 2.43
N GLU A 91 -6.72 12.42 2.94
CA GLU A 91 -7.18 13.74 2.50
C GLU A 91 -6.86 13.98 1.03
N ALA A 92 -5.71 13.50 0.55
CA ALA A 92 -5.31 13.62 -0.85
C ALA A 92 -5.92 12.51 -1.72
N LYS A 93 -6.75 11.64 -1.15
CA LYS A 93 -7.41 10.53 -1.84
C LYS A 93 -6.43 9.54 -2.46
N VAL A 94 -5.36 9.22 -1.72
CA VAL A 94 -4.35 8.25 -2.14
C VAL A 94 -4.63 6.92 -1.46
N ALA A 95 -4.88 5.87 -2.26
CA ALA A 95 -5.09 4.53 -1.74
C ALA A 95 -3.74 3.86 -1.42
N ILE A 96 -3.75 2.94 -0.46
CA ILE A 96 -2.54 2.21 -0.06
C ILE A 96 -2.82 0.71 -0.14
N HIS A 97 -1.96 0.01 -0.86
CA HIS A 97 -1.98 -1.45 -0.95
C HIS A 97 -0.60 -1.99 -0.56
N SER A 98 -0.57 -3.04 0.26
CA SER A 98 0.68 -3.66 0.69
C SER A 98 0.62 -5.18 0.57
N PRO A 99 1.46 -5.80 -0.27
CA PRO A 99 1.59 -7.26 -0.32
C PRO A 99 2.56 -7.84 0.73
N HIS A 100 3.35 -7.02 1.41
CA HIS A 100 4.34 -7.36 2.46
C HIS A 100 4.76 -8.84 2.47
N THR A 101 4.44 -9.63 3.55
CA THR A 101 4.87 -11.03 3.61
C THR A 101 4.18 -11.92 2.58
N ALA A 102 3.00 -11.56 2.11
CA ALA A 102 2.33 -12.30 1.04
C ALA A 102 3.16 -12.25 -0.24
N PHE A 103 3.72 -11.07 -0.56
CA PHE A 103 4.59 -10.89 -1.71
C PHE A 103 5.88 -11.70 -1.55
N ASP A 104 6.50 -11.67 -0.37
CA ASP A 104 7.73 -12.41 -0.09
C ASP A 104 7.52 -13.93 -0.16
N SER A 105 6.33 -14.40 0.20
CA SER A 105 6.01 -15.83 0.21
C SER A 105 5.64 -16.37 -1.18
N ALA A 106 5.32 -15.50 -2.12
CA ALA A 106 4.95 -15.93 -3.47
C ALA A 106 6.18 -16.44 -4.22
N ALA A 107 5.97 -17.41 -5.15
CA ALA A 107 7.05 -17.98 -5.95
C ALA A 107 7.81 -16.93 -6.76
N ALA A 108 7.14 -15.85 -7.15
CA ALA A 108 7.73 -14.72 -7.87
C ALA A 108 7.99 -13.53 -6.96
N GLY A 109 8.21 -13.76 -5.66
CA GLY A 109 8.42 -12.72 -4.69
C GLY A 109 9.73 -11.97 -4.83
N ILE A 110 9.93 -10.97 -3.99
CA ILE A 110 11.08 -10.07 -4.07
C ILE A 110 12.41 -10.83 -4.05
N ASN A 111 12.54 -11.80 -3.15
CA ASN A 111 13.80 -12.52 -3.00
C ASN A 111 14.16 -13.31 -4.26
N GLN A 112 13.18 -13.90 -4.90
CA GLN A 112 13.41 -14.63 -6.15
C GLN A 112 13.80 -13.68 -7.27
N GLN A 113 13.13 -12.54 -7.37
CA GLN A 113 13.44 -11.54 -8.38
C GLN A 113 14.86 -10.99 -8.22
N LEU A 114 15.28 -10.77 -6.98
CA LEU A 114 16.62 -10.26 -6.71
C LEU A 114 17.70 -11.31 -7.01
N ALA A 115 17.37 -12.60 -6.93
CA ALA A 115 18.31 -13.69 -7.25
C ALA A 115 18.52 -13.87 -8.75
N GLU A 116 17.58 -13.42 -9.54
CA GLU A 116 17.66 -13.50 -11.01
C GLU A 116 18.39 -12.30 -11.58
#